data_535e0173b85e334f40fa196f5b0f73d8
#
_entry.id   535e0173b85e334f40fa196f5b0f73d8
#
_cell.length_a   1.000
_cell.length_b   1.000
_cell.length_c   1.000
_cell.angle_alpha   90.00
_cell.angle_beta   90.00
_cell.angle_gamma   90.00
#
_symmetry.space_group_name_H-M   'P 1'
#
loop_
_entity.id
_entity.type
_entity.pdbx_description
1 polymer ?
#
loop_
_entity_poly.entity_id
_entity_poly.type
_entity_poly.pdbx_seq_one_letter_code
_entity_poly.pdbx_strand_id
1 'polypeptide(L)'
;MAKTTIINFQFLLPFVIFTLLALTVAANDEAYPTTTTAPDCSLSEELLIKPVRREVYGGGRIFDITHQVTVDLPSYDTEGGRLGQFLRLPVSMKNGSFCNISEMKFTTHTGTHVDAPGHFFDHYFDAGFDADSLDLDVLNGPGLLVDVPRDKNLTAEVLESLNIPKGVRRVLFRTLNTDRQLMFKKFDTSYVGFMADGAKWLVENTDIKLVGVDYLSVAAFDDIISAHHELLRNREIIPVEGLKLDHVPAGLYSIHCLPLRMVGAEGSPETMNEIMISKVKTIYLLYASEEILQCAYA
;
A
#
# COMPACT_ATOMS: atom_id res chain seq x y z
N MET A 1 30.65 -72.62 18.52
CA MET A 1 29.59 -72.86 19.49
C MET A 1 29.38 -71.59 20.33
N ALA A 2 28.42 -70.81 20.01
CA ALA A 2 28.11 -69.56 20.69
C ALA A 2 26.70 -69.75 21.32
N LYS A 3 26.58 -69.56 22.60
CA LYS A 3 25.33 -69.68 23.35
C LYS A 3 24.66 -68.28 23.36
N THR A 4 23.45 -68.24 22.81
CA THR A 4 22.56 -67.07 22.84
C THR A 4 21.88 -67.03 24.23
N THR A 5 22.05 -65.91 24.93
CA THR A 5 21.32 -65.64 26.20
C THR A 5 20.23 -64.61 25.88
N ILE A 6 18.99 -65.05 26.04
CA ILE A 6 17.79 -64.18 25.92
C ILE A 6 17.54 -63.60 27.32
N ILE A 7 17.59 -62.26 27.42
CA ILE A 7 17.16 -61.54 28.62
C ILE A 7 15.76 -60.98 28.37
N ASN A 8 14.79 -61.58 29.11
CA ASN A 8 13.44 -61.02 29.17
C ASN A 8 13.39 -59.84 30.15
N PHE A 9 13.06 -58.70 29.68
CA PHE A 9 12.72 -57.54 30.49
C PHE A 9 11.22 -57.26 30.41
N GLN A 10 10.48 -57.76 31.44
CA GLN A 10 9.13 -57.27 31.72
C GLN A 10 9.25 -56.00 32.53
N PHE A 11 8.96 -54.88 31.91
CA PHE A 11 8.70 -53.64 32.64
C PHE A 11 7.20 -53.40 32.76
N LEU A 12 6.76 -53.41 34.00
CA LEU A 12 5.44 -52.92 34.41
C LEU A 12 5.31 -51.43 34.06
N LEU A 13 4.33 -51.13 33.24
CA LEU A 13 3.90 -49.76 32.97
C LEU A 13 2.85 -49.40 34.02
N PRO A 14 3.04 -48.37 34.86
CA PRO A 14 1.96 -47.82 35.66
C PRO A 14 1.02 -47.03 34.75
N PHE A 15 -0.25 -47.35 34.74
CA PHE A 15 -1.32 -46.58 34.16
C PHE A 15 -1.42 -45.22 34.87
N VAL A 16 -0.89 -44.17 34.24
CA VAL A 16 -1.21 -42.78 34.60
C VAL A 16 -2.37 -42.37 33.70
N ILE A 17 -3.57 -42.34 34.24
CA ILE A 17 -4.74 -41.75 33.60
C ILE A 17 -4.53 -40.24 33.65
N PHE A 18 -3.97 -39.66 32.58
CA PHE A 18 -4.06 -38.21 32.30
C PHE A 18 -5.44 -37.97 31.70
N THR A 19 -6.35 -37.45 32.49
CA THR A 19 -7.53 -36.76 31.98
C THR A 19 -7.07 -35.52 31.28
N LEU A 20 -6.86 -35.63 29.98
CA LEU A 20 -6.73 -34.45 29.11
C LEU A 20 -8.10 -33.76 29.06
N LEU A 21 -8.26 -32.69 29.83
CA LEU A 21 -9.28 -31.69 29.56
C LEU A 21 -8.85 -31.00 28.26
N ALA A 22 -9.36 -31.50 27.15
CA ALA A 22 -9.24 -30.81 25.88
C ALA A 22 -10.09 -29.52 25.95
N LEU A 23 -9.49 -28.41 26.35
CA LEU A 23 -9.99 -27.10 26.05
C LEU A 23 -9.82 -26.92 24.53
N THR A 24 -10.86 -27.25 23.78
CA THR A 24 -10.97 -26.82 22.39
C THR A 24 -11.17 -25.31 22.40
N VAL A 25 -10.09 -24.57 22.35
CA VAL A 25 -10.15 -23.20 21.90
C VAL A 25 -10.43 -23.27 20.41
N ALA A 26 -11.68 -23.08 20.02
CA ALA A 26 -12.04 -22.84 18.64
C ALA A 26 -11.43 -21.49 18.25
N ALA A 27 -10.25 -21.51 17.65
CA ALA A 27 -9.71 -20.37 16.95
C ALA A 27 -10.49 -20.26 15.61
N ASN A 28 -11.56 -19.49 15.63
CA ASN A 28 -12.18 -19.01 14.39
C ASN A 28 -11.43 -17.76 13.93
N ASP A 29 -10.18 -17.93 13.52
CA ASP A 29 -9.47 -16.95 12.72
C ASP A 29 -9.75 -17.26 11.25
N GLU A 30 -10.94 -16.88 10.78
CA GLU A 30 -11.18 -16.84 9.34
C GLU A 30 -10.44 -15.61 8.77
N ALA A 31 -9.39 -15.87 8.00
CA ALA A 31 -8.61 -14.84 7.32
C ALA A 31 -9.39 -14.10 6.22
N TYR A 32 -10.62 -14.54 5.90
CA TYR A 32 -11.45 -13.98 4.85
C TYR A 32 -12.90 -13.76 5.31
N PRO A 33 -13.55 -12.66 4.90
CA PRO A 33 -14.98 -12.48 5.18
C PRO A 33 -15.80 -13.55 4.47
N THR A 34 -16.52 -14.37 5.22
CA THR A 34 -17.45 -15.37 4.69
C THR A 34 -18.71 -14.68 4.16
N THR A 35 -18.96 -14.78 2.85
CA THR A 35 -20.26 -14.52 2.26
C THR A 35 -21.06 -15.83 2.27
N THR A 36 -21.62 -16.22 3.41
CA THR A 36 -22.61 -17.27 3.46
C THR A 36 -23.96 -16.68 3.82
N THR A 37 -24.88 -16.71 2.88
CA THR A 37 -26.31 -16.62 3.15
C THR A 37 -26.72 -17.94 3.82
N ALA A 38 -26.67 -17.99 5.12
CA ALA A 38 -27.28 -19.07 5.89
C ALA A 38 -28.71 -18.66 6.32
N PRO A 39 -29.68 -19.61 6.42
CA PRO A 39 -31.03 -19.27 6.80
C PRO A 39 -31.10 -18.82 8.27
N ASP A 40 -31.96 -17.81 8.46
CA ASP A 40 -32.34 -17.15 9.68
C ASP A 40 -32.55 -18.11 10.86
N CYS A 41 -31.61 -18.10 11.82
CA CYS A 41 -31.84 -18.52 13.18
C CYS A 41 -31.72 -17.26 14.04
N SER A 42 -32.85 -16.67 14.40
CA SER A 42 -32.97 -15.54 15.31
C SER A 42 -32.46 -15.89 16.72
N LEU A 43 -31.16 -15.73 16.93
CA LEU A 43 -30.57 -15.61 18.26
C LEU A 43 -30.55 -14.11 18.57
N SER A 44 -31.12 -13.77 19.73
CA SER A 44 -31.21 -12.41 20.25
C SER A 44 -29.85 -11.69 20.18
N GLU A 45 -29.85 -10.44 19.70
CA GLU A 45 -28.65 -9.59 19.52
C GLU A 45 -27.78 -9.39 20.78
N GLU A 46 -28.25 -9.83 21.94
CA GLU A 46 -27.58 -9.67 23.26
C GLU A 46 -26.42 -10.66 23.49
N LEU A 47 -26.21 -11.66 22.64
CA LEU A 47 -25.16 -12.69 22.82
C LEU A 47 -24.05 -12.65 21.79
N LEU A 48 -24.07 -11.70 20.85
CA LEU A 48 -22.95 -11.47 19.93
C LEU A 48 -21.86 -10.67 20.65
N ILE A 49 -20.94 -11.41 21.32
CA ILE A 49 -19.67 -10.83 21.76
C ILE A 49 -18.92 -10.44 20.50
N LYS A 50 -19.05 -9.16 20.07
CA LYS A 50 -18.19 -8.63 18.99
C LYS A 50 -16.75 -8.76 19.46
N PRO A 51 -15.88 -9.48 18.73
CA PRO A 51 -14.48 -9.56 19.11
C PRO A 51 -13.93 -8.14 19.21
N VAL A 52 -13.40 -7.77 20.38
CA VAL A 52 -12.73 -6.49 20.56
C VAL A 52 -11.46 -6.57 19.73
N ARG A 53 -11.35 -5.71 18.71
CA ARG A 53 -10.10 -5.55 17.96
C ARG A 53 -9.01 -5.20 18.96
N ARG A 54 -8.00 -6.08 19.09
CA ARG A 54 -6.86 -5.87 19.99
C ARG A 54 -5.87 -4.84 19.45
N GLU A 55 -5.96 -4.55 18.17
CA GLU A 55 -5.09 -3.61 17.46
C GLU A 55 -5.83 -2.27 17.34
N VAL A 56 -5.38 -1.28 18.11
CA VAL A 56 -5.93 0.08 18.07
C VAL A 56 -4.85 0.98 17.47
N TYR A 57 -4.93 1.19 16.16
CA TYR A 57 -4.13 2.20 15.48
C TYR A 57 -4.92 3.51 15.42
N GLY A 58 -4.39 4.61 15.95
CA GLY A 58 -4.82 6.00 15.76
C GLY A 58 -6.34 6.30 15.70
N GLY A 59 -7.18 5.55 16.40
CA GLY A 59 -8.64 5.62 16.30
C GLY A 59 -9.26 4.39 15.65
N GLY A 60 -8.45 3.43 15.22
CA GLY A 60 -8.86 2.07 14.81
C GLY A 60 -9.37 1.93 13.39
N ARG A 61 -9.31 2.97 12.55
CA ARG A 61 -9.72 2.85 11.15
C ARG A 61 -8.51 2.81 10.22
N ILE A 62 -8.40 1.72 9.48
CA ILE A 62 -7.48 1.59 8.36
C ILE A 62 -8.24 1.97 7.08
N PHE A 63 -7.65 2.83 6.26
CA PHE A 63 -8.11 3.13 4.92
C PHE A 63 -7.20 2.39 3.95
N ASP A 64 -7.76 1.44 3.24
CA ASP A 64 -7.08 0.82 2.10
C ASP A 64 -7.22 1.76 0.90
N ILE A 65 -6.09 2.33 0.50
CA ILE A 65 -6.00 3.27 -0.61
C ILE A 65 -5.39 2.63 -1.86
N THR A 66 -5.50 1.31 -1.95
CA THR A 66 -5.08 0.50 -3.10
C THR A 66 -6.25 0.24 -4.04
N HIS A 67 -6.08 0.36 -5.34
CA HIS A 67 -7.07 -0.09 -6.30
C HIS A 67 -7.01 -1.60 -6.49
N GLN A 68 -8.18 -2.24 -6.52
CA GLN A 68 -8.29 -3.65 -6.90
C GLN A 68 -7.81 -3.85 -8.33
N VAL A 69 -6.96 -4.83 -8.57
CA VAL A 69 -6.53 -5.19 -9.93
C VAL A 69 -7.64 -6.00 -10.60
N THR A 70 -8.27 -5.38 -11.58
CA THR A 70 -9.37 -5.97 -12.38
C THR A 70 -9.09 -5.83 -13.87
N VAL A 71 -9.83 -6.57 -14.69
CA VAL A 71 -9.74 -6.48 -16.17
C VAL A 71 -10.09 -5.08 -16.70
N ASP A 72 -10.85 -4.31 -15.93
CA ASP A 72 -11.31 -2.96 -16.29
C ASP A 72 -10.38 -1.84 -15.83
N LEU A 73 -9.33 -2.17 -15.06
CA LEU A 73 -8.36 -1.18 -14.60
C LEU A 73 -7.74 -0.44 -15.82
N PRO A 74 -7.56 0.90 -15.76
CA PRO A 74 -6.89 1.61 -16.84
C PRO A 74 -5.47 1.09 -17.06
N SER A 75 -5.03 1.10 -18.31
CA SER A 75 -3.68 0.70 -18.69
C SER A 75 -3.26 1.50 -19.91
N TYR A 76 -2.06 2.07 -19.87
CA TYR A 76 -1.50 2.86 -20.97
C TYR A 76 -0.81 1.99 -22.01
N ASP A 77 -0.45 0.76 -21.68
CA ASP A 77 0.31 -0.18 -22.52
C ASP A 77 -0.59 -1.16 -23.30
N THR A 78 -1.91 -0.99 -23.23
CA THR A 78 -2.88 -1.84 -23.96
C THR A 78 -3.68 -1.02 -24.97
N GLU A 79 -3.92 -1.57 -26.17
CA GLU A 79 -4.67 -0.91 -27.24
C GLU A 79 -6.07 -0.46 -26.80
N GLY A 80 -6.71 -1.20 -25.89
CA GLY A 80 -8.03 -0.86 -25.34
C GLY A 80 -8.02 0.17 -24.22
N GLY A 81 -6.85 0.59 -23.74
CA GLY A 81 -6.71 1.48 -22.58
C GLY A 81 -7.21 0.87 -21.27
N ARG A 82 -7.30 -0.47 -21.20
CA ARG A 82 -7.68 -1.26 -20.03
C ARG A 82 -6.75 -2.46 -19.89
N LEU A 83 -6.53 -2.93 -18.66
CA LEU A 83 -5.62 -4.04 -18.38
C LEU A 83 -6.02 -5.33 -19.13
N GLY A 84 -7.32 -5.64 -19.24
CA GLY A 84 -7.79 -6.86 -19.87
C GLY A 84 -7.47 -8.11 -19.04
N GLN A 85 -7.39 -9.26 -19.71
CA GLN A 85 -7.18 -10.54 -19.04
C GLN A 85 -5.73 -10.65 -18.57
N PHE A 86 -5.50 -10.48 -17.28
CA PHE A 86 -4.20 -10.54 -16.64
C PHE A 86 -3.97 -11.77 -15.76
N LEU A 87 -5.06 -12.47 -15.41
CA LEU A 87 -5.03 -13.59 -14.47
C LEU A 87 -5.50 -14.87 -15.18
N ARG A 88 -4.79 -15.98 -14.99
CA ARG A 88 -5.20 -17.31 -15.46
C ARG A 88 -4.98 -18.35 -14.37
N LEU A 89 -5.68 -19.48 -14.46
CA LEU A 89 -5.60 -20.57 -13.50
C LEU A 89 -5.06 -21.85 -14.19
N PRO A 90 -3.74 -21.95 -14.42
CA PRO A 90 -3.14 -23.09 -15.12
C PRO A 90 -3.25 -24.40 -14.32
N VAL A 91 -3.26 -24.34 -12.99
CA VAL A 91 -3.50 -25.48 -12.12
C VAL A 91 -4.82 -25.28 -11.41
N SER A 92 -5.74 -26.25 -11.53
CA SER A 92 -7.11 -26.12 -11.02
C SER A 92 -7.62 -27.41 -10.39
N MET A 93 -8.18 -27.29 -9.20
CA MET A 93 -8.86 -28.42 -8.52
C MET A 93 -10.05 -28.94 -9.35
N LYS A 94 -10.69 -28.07 -10.14
CA LYS A 94 -11.77 -28.47 -11.07
C LYS A 94 -11.27 -29.43 -12.15
N ASN A 95 -9.97 -29.41 -12.44
CA ASN A 95 -9.32 -30.27 -13.44
C ASN A 95 -8.56 -31.46 -12.78
N GLY A 96 -8.86 -31.78 -11.51
CA GLY A 96 -8.27 -32.91 -10.78
C GLY A 96 -6.93 -32.63 -10.07
N SER A 97 -6.48 -31.40 -10.04
CA SER A 97 -5.28 -31.01 -9.26
C SER A 97 -5.61 -30.97 -7.76
N PHE A 98 -4.59 -31.09 -6.88
CA PHE A 98 -4.78 -31.03 -5.42
C PHE A 98 -4.92 -29.61 -4.88
N CYS A 99 -4.58 -28.57 -5.68
CA CYS A 99 -4.70 -27.15 -5.32
C CYS A 99 -5.03 -26.29 -6.55
N ASN A 100 -5.33 -25.02 -6.32
CA ASN A 100 -5.43 -23.99 -7.35
C ASN A 100 -4.16 -23.13 -7.34
N ILE A 101 -3.53 -22.89 -8.51
CA ILE A 101 -2.41 -21.99 -8.68
C ILE A 101 -2.73 -21.02 -9.82
N SER A 102 -2.76 -19.74 -9.50
CA SER A 102 -2.97 -18.67 -10.47
C SER A 102 -1.63 -18.12 -10.98
N GLU A 103 -1.61 -17.71 -12.22
CA GLU A 103 -0.54 -16.90 -12.81
C GLU A 103 -1.08 -15.53 -13.20
N MET A 104 -0.32 -14.47 -12.92
CA MET A 104 -0.66 -13.12 -13.34
C MET A 104 0.41 -12.56 -14.30
N LYS A 105 -0.05 -11.73 -15.24
CA LYS A 105 0.81 -11.05 -16.20
C LYS A 105 0.31 -9.63 -16.42
N PHE A 106 1.07 -8.67 -15.94
CA PHE A 106 0.89 -7.24 -16.16
C PHE A 106 2.23 -6.52 -15.92
N THR A 107 2.32 -5.25 -16.28
CA THR A 107 3.54 -4.45 -16.06
C THR A 107 3.67 -4.02 -14.60
N THR A 108 4.89 -3.70 -14.17
CA THR A 108 5.19 -3.22 -12.81
C THR A 108 4.46 -1.94 -12.45
N HIS A 109 4.04 -1.17 -13.45
CA HIS A 109 3.29 0.09 -13.33
C HIS A 109 1.77 -0.11 -13.48
N THR A 110 1.23 -1.21 -12.95
CA THR A 110 -0.20 -1.54 -13.03
C THR A 110 -0.91 -1.21 -11.74
N GLY A 111 -1.98 -0.42 -11.82
CA GLY A 111 -2.81 -0.07 -10.67
C GLY A 111 -2.11 0.85 -9.69
N THR A 112 -2.23 0.55 -8.39
CA THR A 112 -1.46 1.25 -7.36
C THR A 112 -0.05 0.68 -7.32
N HIS A 113 0.95 1.53 -7.52
CA HIS A 113 2.34 1.11 -7.65
C HIS A 113 3.33 2.22 -7.24
N VAL A 114 4.59 1.84 -7.08
CA VAL A 114 5.72 2.75 -6.85
C VAL A 114 6.65 2.75 -8.05
N ASP A 115 7.31 3.89 -8.28
CA ASP A 115 8.43 4.01 -9.22
C ASP A 115 9.76 3.97 -8.48
N ALA A 116 10.71 3.23 -9.06
CA ALA A 116 12.11 3.29 -8.66
C ALA A 116 12.90 4.26 -9.58
N PRO A 117 14.05 4.77 -9.12
CA PRO A 117 14.86 5.69 -9.92
C PRO A 117 15.23 5.17 -11.32
N GLY A 118 15.38 3.85 -11.46
CA GLY A 118 15.65 3.17 -12.74
C GLY A 118 14.55 3.32 -13.78
N HIS A 119 13.33 3.79 -13.40
CA HIS A 119 12.21 3.93 -14.33
C HIS A 119 12.48 4.95 -15.45
N PHE A 120 13.08 6.09 -15.14
CA PHE A 120 13.39 7.13 -16.12
C PHE A 120 14.89 7.40 -16.34
N PHE A 121 15.77 6.62 -15.67
CA PHE A 121 17.22 6.79 -15.79
C PHE A 121 17.93 5.44 -15.97
N ASP A 122 18.34 5.13 -17.19
CA ASP A 122 19.06 3.89 -17.54
C ASP A 122 20.28 3.63 -16.65
N HIS A 123 21.07 4.66 -16.36
CA HIS A 123 22.25 4.50 -15.52
C HIS A 123 21.92 4.16 -14.06
N TYR A 124 20.73 4.52 -13.57
CA TYR A 124 20.21 4.09 -12.28
C TYR A 124 19.68 2.66 -12.34
N PHE A 125 19.02 2.30 -13.45
CA PHE A 125 18.59 0.93 -13.69
C PHE A 125 19.80 -0.03 -13.70
N ASP A 126 20.83 0.29 -14.49
CA ASP A 126 22.08 -0.49 -14.58
C ASP A 126 22.82 -0.57 -13.23
N ALA A 127 22.70 0.44 -12.39
CA ALA A 127 23.32 0.50 -11.08
C ALA A 127 22.49 -0.19 -9.97
N GLY A 128 21.32 -0.76 -10.29
CA GLY A 128 20.48 -1.51 -9.36
C GLY A 128 19.62 -0.64 -8.43
N PHE A 129 19.30 0.60 -8.82
CA PHE A 129 18.30 1.42 -8.12
C PHE A 129 16.90 1.02 -8.57
N ASP A 130 16.52 -0.16 -8.17
CA ASP A 130 15.27 -0.87 -8.48
C ASP A 130 14.28 -0.85 -7.30
N ALA A 131 13.13 -1.52 -7.48
CA ALA A 131 12.08 -1.58 -6.46
C ALA A 131 12.53 -2.25 -5.14
N ASP A 132 13.49 -3.19 -5.17
CA ASP A 132 14.04 -3.82 -3.98
C ASP A 132 14.93 -2.86 -3.16
N SER A 133 15.49 -1.86 -3.81
CA SER A 133 16.41 -0.87 -3.21
C SER A 133 15.71 0.32 -2.55
N LEU A 134 14.37 0.44 -2.66
CA LEU A 134 13.62 1.57 -2.13
C LEU A 134 13.67 1.62 -0.60
N ASP A 135 13.86 2.84 -0.07
CA ASP A 135 14.00 3.09 1.36
C ASP A 135 12.66 2.95 2.11
N LEU A 136 12.57 1.94 2.98
CA LEU A 136 11.38 1.68 3.80
C LEU A 136 11.08 2.83 4.79
N ASP A 137 12.07 3.59 5.23
CA ASP A 137 11.88 4.76 6.08
C ASP A 137 11.26 5.94 5.31
N VAL A 138 11.38 5.96 3.98
CA VAL A 138 10.64 6.87 3.12
C VAL A 138 9.23 6.36 2.86
N LEU A 139 9.07 5.07 2.62
CA LEU A 139 7.78 4.44 2.28
C LEU A 139 6.80 4.40 3.46
N ASN A 140 7.29 4.41 4.70
CA ASN A 140 6.45 4.26 5.89
C ASN A 140 6.61 5.42 6.87
N GLY A 141 5.51 5.86 7.49
CA GLY A 141 5.49 6.86 8.54
C GLY A 141 4.46 7.98 8.33
N PRO A 142 4.59 9.09 9.10
CA PRO A 142 3.63 10.19 9.01
C PRO A 142 3.58 10.83 7.63
N GLY A 143 2.39 11.08 7.13
CA GLY A 143 2.16 11.74 5.84
C GLY A 143 0.86 12.54 5.82
N LEU A 144 0.77 13.43 4.87
CA LEU A 144 -0.33 14.38 4.71
C LEU A 144 -1.10 14.10 3.42
N LEU A 145 -2.41 13.92 3.52
CA LEU A 145 -3.30 13.93 2.36
C LEU A 145 -3.86 15.33 2.16
N VAL A 146 -3.65 15.88 0.98
CA VAL A 146 -4.10 17.23 0.61
C VAL A 146 -5.02 17.20 -0.61
N ASP A 147 -6.00 18.12 -0.61
CA ASP A 147 -6.83 18.36 -1.78
C ASP A 147 -6.18 19.40 -2.70
N VAL A 148 -5.97 19.04 -3.96
CA VAL A 148 -5.48 19.95 -5.01
C VAL A 148 -6.67 20.69 -5.60
N PRO A 149 -6.52 21.99 -5.98
CA PRO A 149 -7.53 22.70 -6.77
C PRO A 149 -7.95 21.88 -8.01
N ARG A 150 -9.26 21.64 -8.18
CA ARG A 150 -9.79 20.65 -9.14
C ARG A 150 -9.59 21.03 -10.61
N ASP A 151 -9.35 22.28 -10.89
CA ASP A 151 -9.20 22.82 -12.27
C ASP A 151 -7.75 22.97 -12.71
N LYS A 152 -6.78 22.47 -11.94
CA LYS A 152 -5.35 22.72 -12.19
C LYS A 152 -4.49 21.47 -12.09
N ASN A 153 -3.44 21.42 -12.90
CA ASN A 153 -2.30 20.53 -12.71
C ASN A 153 -1.44 21.00 -11.52
N LEU A 154 -0.56 20.12 -11.05
CA LEU A 154 0.39 20.39 -9.96
C LEU A 154 1.58 21.21 -10.50
N THR A 155 1.34 22.50 -10.68
CA THR A 155 2.37 23.49 -11.04
C THR A 155 3.07 24.04 -9.79
N ALA A 156 4.17 24.78 -9.96
CA ALA A 156 4.85 25.46 -8.86
C ALA A 156 3.90 26.38 -8.08
N GLU A 157 3.09 27.21 -8.78
CA GLU A 157 2.09 28.09 -8.18
C GLU A 157 1.07 27.33 -7.33
N VAL A 158 0.58 26.20 -7.84
CA VAL A 158 -0.39 25.36 -7.11
C VAL A 158 0.25 24.78 -5.85
N LEU A 159 1.44 24.21 -5.95
CA LEU A 159 2.13 23.60 -4.80
C LEU A 159 2.44 24.63 -3.71
N GLU A 160 2.90 25.81 -4.10
CA GLU A 160 3.13 26.93 -3.17
C GLU A 160 1.84 27.32 -2.44
N SER A 161 0.71 27.37 -3.15
CA SER A 161 -0.60 27.72 -2.59
C SER A 161 -1.15 26.73 -1.58
N LEU A 162 -0.70 25.47 -1.64
CA LEU A 162 -1.13 24.42 -0.70
C LEU A 162 -0.56 24.61 0.71
N ASN A 163 0.46 25.45 0.88
CA ASN A 163 1.07 25.77 2.17
C ASN A 163 1.44 24.51 3.00
N ILE A 164 2.04 23.51 2.35
CA ILE A 164 2.47 22.28 3.01
C ILE A 164 3.52 22.65 4.07
N PRO A 165 3.32 22.24 5.34
CA PRO A 165 4.27 22.57 6.40
C PRO A 165 5.67 22.03 6.14
N LYS A 166 6.70 22.79 6.56
CA LYS A 166 8.09 22.31 6.54
C LYS A 166 8.22 21.04 7.38
N GLY A 167 9.12 20.15 7.00
CA GLY A 167 9.36 18.88 7.67
C GLY A 167 8.37 17.75 7.28
N VAL A 168 7.33 18.05 6.50
CA VAL A 168 6.47 17.00 5.94
C VAL A 168 7.25 16.22 4.89
N ARG A 169 7.38 14.90 5.11
CA ARG A 169 8.18 14.04 4.24
C ARG A 169 7.35 13.21 3.26
N ARG A 170 6.04 13.07 3.49
CA ARG A 170 5.13 12.26 2.65
C ARG A 170 3.86 13.04 2.39
N VAL A 171 3.51 13.19 1.13
CA VAL A 171 2.27 13.89 0.73
C VAL A 171 1.54 13.09 -0.33
N LEU A 172 0.24 12.91 -0.10
CA LEU A 172 -0.68 12.35 -1.08
C LEU A 172 -1.57 13.46 -1.62
N PHE A 173 -1.58 13.62 -2.93
CA PHE A 173 -2.30 14.66 -3.64
C PHE A 173 -3.59 14.09 -4.23
N ARG A 174 -4.74 14.45 -3.66
CA ARG A 174 -6.02 14.12 -4.26
C ARG A 174 -6.43 15.19 -5.26
N THR A 175 -6.59 14.78 -6.51
CA THR A 175 -6.86 15.67 -7.63
C THR A 175 -8.26 15.47 -8.20
N LEU A 176 -8.56 16.13 -9.33
CA LEU A 176 -9.78 15.90 -10.12
C LEU A 176 -9.90 14.45 -10.61
N ASN A 177 -8.82 13.68 -10.67
CA ASN A 177 -8.83 12.29 -11.14
C ASN A 177 -9.74 11.41 -10.28
N THR A 178 -9.69 11.58 -8.95
CA THR A 178 -10.61 10.92 -8.01
C THR A 178 -12.07 11.29 -8.31
N ASP A 179 -12.41 12.59 -8.46
CA ASP A 179 -13.78 13.03 -8.71
C ASP A 179 -14.30 12.53 -10.07
N ARG A 180 -13.43 12.48 -11.09
CA ARG A 180 -13.73 11.91 -12.40
C ARG A 180 -13.78 10.39 -12.39
N GLN A 181 -13.33 9.74 -11.32
CA GLN A 181 -13.24 8.28 -11.19
C GLN A 181 -12.43 7.65 -12.35
N LEU A 182 -11.28 8.23 -12.67
CA LEU A 182 -10.50 7.83 -13.84
C LEU A 182 -9.94 6.41 -13.71
N MET A 183 -9.64 5.95 -12.49
CA MET A 183 -9.17 4.58 -12.25
C MET A 183 -10.23 3.49 -12.52
N PHE A 184 -11.49 3.86 -12.78
CA PHE A 184 -12.57 2.97 -13.18
C PHE A 184 -12.94 3.08 -14.66
N LYS A 185 -12.18 3.84 -15.45
CA LYS A 185 -12.40 4.08 -16.87
C LYS A 185 -11.22 3.53 -17.68
N LYS A 186 -11.33 3.57 -19.00
CA LYS A 186 -10.17 3.35 -19.87
C LYS A 186 -9.16 4.50 -19.68
N PHE A 187 -7.91 4.24 -20.02
CA PHE A 187 -6.84 5.23 -19.95
C PHE A 187 -7.25 6.55 -20.63
N ASP A 188 -7.06 7.65 -19.94
CA ASP A 188 -7.49 9.00 -20.33
C ASP A 188 -6.31 9.96 -20.13
N THR A 189 -5.80 10.54 -21.22
CA THR A 189 -4.64 11.43 -21.22
C THR A 189 -4.91 12.82 -20.64
N SER A 190 -6.18 13.16 -20.36
CA SER A 190 -6.56 14.44 -19.76
C SER A 190 -6.59 14.43 -18.22
N TYR A 191 -5.87 13.53 -17.61
CA TYR A 191 -5.74 13.45 -16.16
C TYR A 191 -4.87 14.59 -15.61
N VAL A 192 -5.03 14.87 -14.32
CA VAL A 192 -4.23 15.84 -13.58
C VAL A 192 -2.98 15.17 -13.02
N GLY A 193 -1.82 15.84 -13.17
CA GLY A 193 -0.54 15.38 -12.65
C GLY A 193 0.43 16.54 -12.44
N PHE A 194 1.65 16.24 -12.05
CA PHE A 194 2.72 17.22 -11.93
C PHE A 194 3.13 17.75 -13.31
N MET A 195 3.26 19.09 -13.39
CA MET A 195 4.02 19.74 -14.44
C MET A 195 5.51 19.77 -14.04
N ALA A 196 6.39 19.95 -15.01
CA ALA A 196 7.84 19.97 -14.76
C ALA A 196 8.27 21.06 -13.76
N ASP A 197 7.65 22.24 -13.84
CA ASP A 197 7.90 23.34 -12.91
C ASP A 197 7.44 23.01 -11.48
N GLY A 198 6.31 22.31 -11.34
CA GLY A 198 5.80 21.86 -10.06
C GLY A 198 6.71 20.79 -9.43
N ALA A 199 7.11 19.79 -10.22
CA ALA A 199 8.04 18.74 -9.76
C ALA A 199 9.38 19.37 -9.30
N LYS A 200 9.93 20.29 -10.09
CA LYS A 200 11.15 21.03 -9.73
C LYS A 200 10.98 21.84 -8.46
N TRP A 201 9.88 22.60 -8.35
CA TRP A 201 9.61 23.42 -7.17
C TRP A 201 9.53 22.55 -5.89
N LEU A 202 8.86 21.40 -5.96
CA LEU A 202 8.73 20.47 -4.84
C LEU A 202 10.11 19.99 -4.37
N VAL A 203 10.96 19.55 -5.29
CA VAL A 203 12.32 19.06 -5.00
C VAL A 203 13.18 20.15 -4.34
N GLU A 204 13.08 21.39 -4.83
CA GLU A 204 13.94 22.49 -4.39
C GLU A 204 13.46 23.19 -3.10
N ASN A 205 12.16 23.13 -2.80
CA ASN A 205 11.55 23.97 -1.75
C ASN A 205 10.92 23.20 -0.60
N THR A 206 10.94 21.86 -0.63
CA THR A 206 10.28 21.05 0.41
C THR A 206 11.17 19.90 0.92
N ASP A 207 10.77 19.32 2.06
CA ASP A 207 11.41 18.13 2.62
C ASP A 207 10.73 16.82 2.17
N ILE A 208 9.83 16.88 1.18
CA ILE A 208 9.03 15.73 0.73
C ILE A 208 9.94 14.70 0.06
N LYS A 209 9.74 13.43 0.43
CA LYS A 209 10.47 12.26 -0.10
C LYS A 209 9.54 11.21 -0.68
N LEU A 210 8.24 11.24 -0.36
CA LEU A 210 7.21 10.43 -0.98
C LEU A 210 6.09 11.31 -1.52
N VAL A 211 5.77 11.11 -2.79
CA VAL A 211 4.72 11.84 -3.52
C VAL A 211 3.70 10.83 -4.01
N GLY A 212 2.46 10.90 -3.51
CA GLY A 212 1.38 10.04 -3.98
C GLY A 212 0.36 10.78 -4.83
N VAL A 213 -0.14 10.15 -5.91
CA VAL A 213 -1.19 10.69 -6.78
C VAL A 213 -2.29 9.67 -7.07
N ASP A 214 -3.46 10.18 -7.42
CA ASP A 214 -4.68 9.41 -7.64
C ASP A 214 -4.91 8.99 -9.11
N TYR A 215 -3.83 8.79 -9.88
CA TYR A 215 -3.89 8.21 -11.23
C TYR A 215 -2.57 7.52 -11.60
N LEU A 216 -2.56 6.83 -12.77
CA LEU A 216 -1.49 5.95 -13.26
C LEU A 216 -0.18 6.67 -13.62
N SER A 217 -0.09 7.97 -13.45
CA SER A 217 1.15 8.72 -13.58
C SER A 217 1.16 9.91 -12.65
N VAL A 218 2.28 10.09 -11.95
CA VAL A 218 2.55 11.26 -11.12
C VAL A 218 2.62 12.54 -11.97
N ALA A 219 3.14 12.41 -13.19
CA ALA A 219 3.29 13.51 -14.14
C ALA A 219 2.05 13.70 -15.02
N ALA A 220 1.68 14.92 -15.34
CA ALA A 220 0.69 15.21 -16.37
C ALA A 220 1.14 14.67 -17.73
N PHE A 221 0.19 14.26 -18.58
CA PHE A 221 0.50 13.60 -19.86
C PHE A 221 1.45 14.41 -20.74
N ASP A 222 1.25 15.72 -20.82
CA ASP A 222 2.06 16.61 -21.67
C ASP A 222 3.48 16.84 -21.12
N ASP A 223 3.74 16.52 -19.85
CA ASP A 223 5.02 16.73 -19.16
C ASP A 223 5.61 15.44 -18.57
N ILE A 224 5.15 14.27 -19.02
CA ILE A 224 5.53 12.97 -18.45
C ILE A 224 7.03 12.85 -18.22
N ILE A 225 7.85 13.05 -19.25
CA ILE A 225 9.30 12.86 -19.18
C ILE A 225 9.93 13.89 -18.24
N SER A 226 9.60 15.18 -18.45
CA SER A 226 10.25 16.27 -17.72
C SER A 226 9.94 16.23 -16.23
N ALA A 227 8.70 15.97 -15.85
CA ALA A 227 8.31 15.91 -14.43
C ALA A 227 8.90 14.69 -13.71
N HIS A 228 8.90 13.50 -14.33
CA HIS A 228 9.59 12.33 -13.76
C HIS A 228 11.08 12.55 -13.60
N HIS A 229 11.73 13.18 -14.60
CA HIS A 229 13.15 13.52 -14.49
C HIS A 229 13.43 14.44 -13.31
N GLU A 230 12.59 15.45 -13.04
CA GLU A 230 12.77 16.32 -11.88
C GLU A 230 12.59 15.54 -10.55
N LEU A 231 11.59 14.68 -10.44
CA LEU A 231 11.32 13.91 -9.22
C LEU A 231 12.39 12.85 -8.95
N LEU A 232 12.82 12.10 -9.98
CA LEU A 232 13.68 10.92 -9.81
C LEU A 232 15.18 11.23 -9.90
N ARG A 233 15.58 12.42 -10.39
CA ARG A 233 16.99 12.81 -10.63
C ARG A 233 17.91 12.57 -9.45
N ASN A 234 17.47 12.90 -8.24
CA ASN A 234 18.28 12.81 -7.03
C ASN A 234 18.09 11.48 -6.27
N ARG A 235 17.23 10.58 -6.77
CA ARG A 235 16.89 9.29 -6.12
C ARG A 235 16.31 9.40 -4.70
N GLU A 236 15.88 10.60 -4.30
CA GLU A 236 15.40 10.87 -2.95
C GLU A 236 13.89 10.85 -2.84
N ILE A 237 13.19 11.04 -3.97
CA ILE A 237 11.74 11.06 -4.02
C ILE A 237 11.26 9.74 -4.60
N ILE A 238 10.28 9.14 -3.93
CA ILE A 238 9.58 7.94 -4.39
C ILE A 238 8.18 8.35 -4.84
N PRO A 239 7.88 8.31 -6.14
CA PRO A 239 6.52 8.43 -6.64
C PRO A 239 5.69 7.20 -6.29
N VAL A 240 4.44 7.44 -5.90
CA VAL A 240 3.40 6.44 -5.68
C VAL A 240 2.20 6.82 -6.53
N GLU A 241 1.77 5.94 -7.40
CA GLU A 241 0.78 6.23 -8.43
C GLU A 241 -0.46 5.35 -8.27
N GLY A 242 -1.58 5.77 -8.86
CA GLY A 242 -2.80 5.00 -8.85
C GLY A 242 -3.45 4.86 -7.48
N LEU A 243 -3.38 5.87 -6.62
CA LEU A 243 -3.98 5.82 -5.29
C LEU A 243 -5.51 5.94 -5.32
N LYS A 244 -6.16 5.19 -4.46
CA LYS A 244 -7.61 5.21 -4.24
C LYS A 244 -7.95 6.13 -3.07
N LEU A 245 -8.13 7.42 -3.36
CA LEU A 245 -8.36 8.46 -2.34
C LEU A 245 -9.84 8.82 -2.14
N ASP A 246 -10.77 8.02 -2.71
CA ASP A 246 -12.20 8.19 -2.49
C ASP A 246 -12.55 8.08 -1.01
N HIS A 247 -13.37 9.00 -0.53
CA HIS A 247 -13.91 8.96 0.84
C HIS A 247 -12.88 9.00 1.98
N VAL A 248 -11.61 9.29 1.68
CA VAL A 248 -10.58 9.52 2.69
C VAL A 248 -10.57 11.02 3.02
N PRO A 249 -10.83 11.46 4.25
CA PRO A 249 -10.74 12.89 4.61
C PRO A 249 -9.32 13.42 4.41
N ALA A 250 -9.16 14.66 3.93
CA ALA A 250 -7.85 15.31 3.95
C ALA A 250 -7.33 15.42 5.40
N GLY A 251 -6.03 15.22 5.62
CA GLY A 251 -5.46 15.23 6.96
C GLY A 251 -4.18 14.45 7.13
N LEU A 252 -3.78 14.25 8.38
CA LEU A 252 -2.55 13.57 8.77
C LEU A 252 -2.81 12.09 9.04
N TYR A 253 -1.96 11.24 8.47
CA TYR A 253 -2.05 9.79 8.54
C TYR A 253 -0.69 9.16 8.83
N SER A 254 -0.70 7.94 9.38
CA SER A 254 0.42 7.02 9.25
C SER A 254 0.27 6.26 7.94
N ILE A 255 1.18 6.48 7.03
CA ILE A 255 1.21 5.85 5.71
C ILE A 255 2.01 4.56 5.80
N HIS A 256 1.53 3.51 5.17
CA HIS A 256 2.21 2.24 5.00
C HIS A 256 2.15 1.84 3.53
N CYS A 257 3.28 1.91 2.87
CA CYS A 257 3.49 1.59 1.47
C CYS A 257 4.45 0.40 1.41
N LEU A 258 4.00 -0.72 0.86
CA LEU A 258 4.70 -1.99 0.91
C LEU A 258 4.78 -2.63 -0.50
N PRO A 259 5.72 -2.17 -1.34
CA PRO A 259 5.93 -2.74 -2.67
C PRO A 259 6.45 -4.17 -2.59
N LEU A 260 6.22 -4.94 -3.65
CA LEU A 260 6.86 -6.23 -3.82
C LEU A 260 8.37 -6.01 -4.00
N ARG A 261 9.16 -6.82 -3.29
CA ARG A 261 10.62 -6.78 -3.38
C ARG A 261 11.11 -7.49 -4.66
N MET A 262 11.08 -6.77 -5.77
CA MET A 262 11.46 -7.29 -7.09
C MET A 262 12.81 -6.74 -7.53
N VAL A 263 13.85 -7.55 -7.37
CA VAL A 263 15.20 -7.22 -7.84
C VAL A 263 15.21 -7.07 -9.36
N GLY A 264 15.72 -5.94 -9.85
CA GLY A 264 15.81 -5.62 -11.28
C GLY A 264 14.53 -5.04 -11.88
N ALA A 265 13.51 -4.71 -11.08
CA ALA A 265 12.30 -4.05 -11.56
C ALA A 265 12.34 -2.54 -11.27
N GLU A 266 12.03 -1.74 -12.28
CA GLU A 266 12.01 -0.27 -12.23
C GLU A 266 10.79 0.32 -11.52
N GLY A 267 9.86 -0.52 -11.11
CA GLY A 267 8.67 -0.18 -10.34
C GLY A 267 8.07 -1.43 -9.73
N SER A 268 7.05 -1.27 -8.91
CA SER A 268 6.39 -2.40 -8.25
C SER A 268 4.94 -2.09 -7.91
N PRO A 269 4.00 -3.00 -8.22
CA PRO A 269 2.68 -2.96 -7.61
C PRO A 269 2.81 -3.03 -6.10
N GLU A 270 1.93 -2.35 -5.41
CA GLU A 270 1.97 -2.27 -3.95
C GLU A 270 0.59 -2.35 -3.30
N THR A 271 0.58 -2.61 -2.00
CA THR A 271 -0.57 -2.37 -1.13
C THR A 271 -0.28 -1.19 -0.23
N MET A 272 -1.09 -0.14 -0.34
CA MET A 272 -0.92 1.06 0.47
C MET A 272 -2.11 1.28 1.40
N ASN A 273 -1.79 1.53 2.66
CA ASN A 273 -2.79 1.78 3.70
C ASN A 273 -2.48 3.07 4.45
N GLU A 274 -3.54 3.77 4.84
CA GLU A 274 -3.48 4.93 5.70
C GLU A 274 -4.19 4.68 7.03
N ILE A 275 -3.56 5.09 8.13
CA ILE A 275 -4.14 5.07 9.47
C ILE A 275 -4.23 6.49 9.98
N MET A 276 -5.45 6.98 10.23
CA MET A 276 -5.64 8.36 10.70
C MET A 276 -4.96 8.58 12.06
N ILE A 277 -4.11 9.59 12.13
CA ILE A 277 -3.50 10.02 13.38
C ILE A 277 -4.47 10.95 14.10
N SER A 278 -5.12 10.45 15.15
CA SER A 278 -6.07 11.25 15.93
C SER A 278 -5.36 12.17 16.92
N LYS A 279 -5.59 13.47 16.80
CA LYS A 279 -5.33 14.60 17.71
C LYS A 279 -4.13 15.50 17.44
N VAL A 280 -4.43 16.78 17.46
CA VAL A 280 -3.56 17.96 17.27
C VAL A 280 -2.27 17.94 18.09
N LYS A 281 -2.23 17.33 19.27
CA LYS A 281 -1.00 17.20 20.07
C LYS A 281 0.10 16.38 19.39
N THR A 282 -0.26 15.40 18.56
CA THR A 282 0.70 14.52 17.87
C THR A 282 1.39 15.25 16.71
N ILE A 283 0.71 16.21 16.08
CA ILE A 283 1.26 16.98 14.95
C ILE A 283 2.51 17.76 15.39
N TYR A 284 2.46 18.42 16.55
CA TYR A 284 3.61 19.17 17.07
C TYR A 284 4.79 18.26 17.43
N LEU A 285 4.54 17.05 17.89
CA LEU A 285 5.59 16.08 18.23
C LEU A 285 6.23 15.43 16.99
N LEU A 286 5.51 15.32 15.88
CA LEU A 286 6.02 14.67 14.66
C LEU A 286 6.83 15.64 13.77
N TYR A 287 6.54 16.94 13.84
CA TYR A 287 7.19 17.97 13.01
C TYR A 287 7.95 19.04 13.80
N ALA A 288 7.94 18.95 15.15
CA ALA A 288 8.71 19.87 15.97
C ALA A 288 10.20 19.52 15.92
N SER A 289 11.03 20.49 15.61
CA SER A 289 12.46 20.40 15.88
C SER A 289 12.72 20.22 17.39
N GLU A 290 13.85 19.64 17.78
CA GLU A 290 14.22 19.41 19.20
C GLU A 290 14.07 20.66 20.10
N GLU A 291 14.20 21.86 19.53
CA GLU A 291 14.03 23.15 20.24
C GLU A 291 12.59 23.41 20.70
N ILE A 292 11.57 22.92 20.01
CA ILE A 292 10.15 23.09 20.38
C ILE A 292 9.73 22.09 21.47
N LEU A 293 10.38 20.93 21.52
CA LEU A 293 10.14 19.93 22.57
C LEU A 293 10.57 20.43 23.96
N GLN A 294 11.61 21.26 24.06
CA GLN A 294 12.06 21.82 25.34
C GLN A 294 11.07 22.84 25.94
N CYS A 295 10.31 23.56 25.11
CA CYS A 295 9.28 24.52 25.60
C CYS A 295 7.96 23.86 26.02
N ALA A 296 7.69 22.61 25.63
CA ALA A 296 6.44 21.90 25.95
C ALA A 296 6.51 21.13 27.29
N TYR A 297 7.71 21.00 27.88
CA TYR A 297 7.96 20.29 29.14
C TYR A 297 8.47 21.23 30.27
N ALA A 298 8.53 22.54 30.05
CA ALA A 298 8.76 23.56 31.05
C ALA A 298 7.44 24.24 31.45
#